data_a91d0b43dcab71aa031fd98efd23f280
#
_entry.id   a91d0b43dcab71aa031fd98efd23f280
#
_cell.length_a   1.000
_cell.length_b   1.000
_cell.length_c   1.000
_cell.angle_alpha   90.00
_cell.angle_beta   90.00
_cell.angle_gamma   90.00
#
_symmetry.space_group_name_H-M   'P 1'
#
loop_
_entity.id
_entity.type
_entity.pdbx_description
1 polymer ?
#
loop_
_entity_poly.entity_id
_entity_poly.type
_entity_poly.pdbx_seq_one_letter_code
_entity_poly.pdbx_strand_id
1 'polypeptide(L)'
;MNSSFLNQKVRILPESLINKIAAGEVVERPASVVKELVENALDAGATQIQVTVKNGGKDLIQVLDNGCGMNETDARFAVERHATSKIYSDEDLFRIGTLGFRGEALASIAAVSHFELLTCPDDQESGTRLLMQGGQLDEIGKVGFPQGTRIKIERLFFNTPARLKFLKTTTTELQHIQQGLTNQALAYPQRQFKLVHNQQLLLNLGPANSLEERIFQLFGEEFRDSLQEVSHRENYLNYQGWLSIPEKVRTSKRWQYLFVNDRSVRCPAVQRAIYQGYGNFLSKSQHPAFFLSLHLDPGELDVNVHPAKTEIRLRNSQVVHTILQDQLSRSLKQQTKLRLFGWEGKTIPRPIRDPQTELPLVDELPLQQQVQEHSSAQRVAKERPARAKHNPTLPTPTKNTDSKPEASPVATTAPSSPTKEEAPTKAETIGDPVVVENLQLWPIPETPTRWQSHGQVLGCYLLATDVDGLVLFHSQRVHERLLYERYRIDFLAENIEVSEWSTPLLLHLAPQEATLLAGLEALMRQGGFVWEPFGGRTFALQQQPRLLALSRAEAFLREMLNRSALFWKRSRPDALQQDLWNVLATQAA
;
A
#
# COMPACT_ATOMS: atom_id res chain seq x y z
N MET A 1 33.13 -1.09 -24.93
CA MET A 1 31.92 -1.85 -25.35
C MET A 1 32.28 -2.60 -26.61
N ASN A 2 32.25 -3.91 -26.58
CA ASN A 2 32.72 -4.75 -27.70
C ASN A 2 31.84 -4.56 -28.93
N SER A 3 32.42 -4.14 -30.02
CA SER A 3 31.82 -3.97 -31.35
C SER A 3 31.32 -5.27 -32.03
N SER A 4 31.41 -6.42 -31.34
CA SER A 4 30.98 -7.72 -31.85
C SER A 4 29.45 -7.96 -31.85
N PHE A 5 28.66 -7.06 -31.29
CA PHE A 5 27.19 -7.22 -31.23
C PHE A 5 26.45 -6.67 -32.45
N LEU A 6 27.08 -5.89 -33.30
CA LEU A 6 26.42 -5.17 -34.40
C LEU A 6 26.08 -6.00 -35.63
N ASN A 7 26.48 -7.30 -35.68
CA ASN A 7 26.27 -8.17 -36.85
C ASN A 7 25.62 -9.52 -36.52
N GLN A 8 24.90 -9.66 -35.40
CA GLN A 8 24.21 -10.91 -35.10
C GLN A 8 22.86 -11.00 -35.81
N LYS A 9 22.66 -12.05 -36.61
CA LYS A 9 21.37 -12.35 -37.23
C LYS A 9 20.33 -12.70 -36.19
N VAL A 10 19.08 -12.29 -36.43
CA VAL A 10 17.92 -12.68 -35.62
C VAL A 10 17.82 -14.22 -35.65
N ARG A 11 17.64 -14.83 -34.46
CA ARG A 11 17.46 -16.27 -34.28
C ARG A 11 16.42 -16.58 -33.22
N ILE A 12 15.79 -17.73 -33.34
CA ILE A 12 14.88 -18.25 -32.32
C ILE A 12 15.71 -18.67 -31.11
N LEU A 13 15.33 -18.24 -29.93
CA LEU A 13 16.00 -18.60 -28.69
C LEU A 13 15.64 -20.04 -28.27
N PRO A 14 16.55 -20.76 -27.60
CA PRO A 14 16.24 -22.05 -26.99
C PRO A 14 15.10 -21.90 -25.94
N GLU A 15 14.22 -22.89 -25.84
CA GLU A 15 13.09 -22.88 -24.90
C GLU A 15 13.50 -22.58 -23.44
N SER A 16 14.60 -23.17 -22.98
CA SER A 16 15.14 -22.93 -21.65
C SER A 16 15.47 -21.45 -21.39
N LEU A 17 15.91 -20.72 -22.41
CA LEU A 17 16.21 -19.30 -22.33
C LEU A 17 14.91 -18.46 -22.40
N ILE A 18 13.98 -18.84 -23.28
CA ILE A 18 12.64 -18.24 -23.37
C ILE A 18 11.95 -18.37 -22.02
N ASN A 19 12.00 -19.53 -21.37
CA ASN A 19 11.42 -19.80 -20.06
C ASN A 19 12.01 -18.92 -18.95
N LYS A 20 13.33 -18.71 -18.97
CA LYS A 20 14.00 -17.80 -18.02
C LYS A 20 13.67 -16.33 -18.25
N ILE A 21 13.47 -15.90 -19.50
CA ILE A 21 13.07 -14.52 -19.83
C ILE A 21 11.64 -14.28 -19.35
N ALA A 22 10.70 -15.14 -19.73
CA ALA A 22 9.29 -15.02 -19.33
C ALA A 22 9.10 -15.16 -17.81
N ALA A 23 9.86 -16.06 -17.15
CA ALA A 23 9.89 -16.11 -15.70
C ALA A 23 10.29 -14.75 -15.07
N GLY A 24 10.96 -13.88 -15.82
CA GLY A 24 11.33 -12.55 -15.37
C GLY A 24 10.20 -11.56 -15.27
N GLU A 25 9.20 -11.73 -16.08
CA GLU A 25 8.03 -10.87 -16.10
C GLU A 25 7.02 -11.26 -15.01
N VAL A 26 6.99 -12.55 -14.65
CA VAL A 26 6.05 -13.10 -13.67
C VAL A 26 6.65 -13.18 -12.27
N VAL A 27 7.91 -13.59 -12.14
CA VAL A 27 8.59 -13.87 -10.88
C VAL A 27 9.74 -12.88 -10.66
N GLU A 28 9.46 -11.76 -10.01
CA GLU A 28 10.48 -10.77 -9.66
C GLU A 28 11.20 -11.07 -8.33
N ARG A 29 10.47 -11.62 -7.36
CA ARG A 29 10.90 -11.82 -5.97
C ARG A 29 10.11 -12.93 -5.26
N PRO A 30 10.55 -13.36 -4.05
CA PRO A 30 9.82 -14.35 -3.24
C PRO A 30 8.35 -14.00 -3.00
N ALA A 31 8.05 -12.73 -2.74
CA ALA A 31 6.67 -12.27 -2.53
C ALA A 31 5.78 -12.44 -3.76
N SER A 32 6.32 -12.32 -4.98
CA SER A 32 5.56 -12.60 -6.22
C SER A 32 5.18 -14.07 -6.32
N VAL A 33 6.12 -14.96 -5.97
CA VAL A 33 5.87 -16.41 -5.92
C VAL A 33 4.76 -16.74 -4.92
N VAL A 34 4.89 -16.26 -3.68
CA VAL A 34 3.87 -16.48 -2.63
C VAL A 34 2.52 -15.97 -3.07
N LYS A 35 2.47 -14.78 -3.69
CA LYS A 35 1.23 -14.18 -4.20
C LYS A 35 0.54 -15.11 -5.20
N GLU A 36 1.25 -15.53 -6.25
CA GLU A 36 0.68 -16.39 -7.30
C GLU A 36 0.21 -17.75 -6.73
N LEU A 37 0.96 -18.36 -5.80
CA LEU A 37 0.56 -19.61 -5.19
C LEU A 37 -0.66 -19.47 -4.27
N VAL A 38 -0.74 -18.40 -3.50
CA VAL A 38 -1.90 -18.11 -2.64
C VAL A 38 -3.13 -17.80 -3.49
N GLU A 39 -2.99 -17.04 -4.58
CA GLU A 39 -4.08 -16.77 -5.53
C GLU A 39 -4.58 -18.07 -6.19
N ASN A 40 -3.69 -18.99 -6.54
CA ASN A 40 -4.08 -20.31 -7.06
C ASN A 40 -4.83 -21.15 -6.01
N ALA A 41 -4.39 -21.13 -4.75
CA ALA A 41 -5.09 -21.80 -3.64
C ALA A 41 -6.50 -21.23 -3.41
N LEU A 42 -6.65 -19.89 -3.48
CA LEU A 42 -7.96 -19.23 -3.38
C LEU A 42 -8.88 -19.59 -4.56
N ASP A 43 -8.34 -19.57 -5.79
CA ASP A 43 -9.07 -19.99 -6.99
C ASP A 43 -9.48 -21.49 -6.93
N ALA A 44 -8.68 -22.34 -6.26
CA ALA A 44 -9.02 -23.75 -5.98
C ALA A 44 -10.04 -23.93 -4.84
N GLY A 45 -10.60 -22.84 -4.32
CA GLY A 45 -11.60 -22.88 -3.26
C GLY A 45 -11.06 -23.20 -1.86
N ALA A 46 -9.76 -23.14 -1.64
CA ALA A 46 -9.16 -23.44 -0.34
C ALA A 46 -9.77 -22.61 0.78
N THR A 47 -10.03 -23.25 1.92
CA THR A 47 -10.49 -22.60 3.15
C THR A 47 -9.34 -22.36 4.13
N GLN A 48 -8.24 -23.10 3.99
CA GLN A 48 -7.05 -23.02 4.83
C GLN A 48 -5.81 -22.93 3.95
N ILE A 49 -5.01 -21.92 4.16
CA ILE A 49 -3.77 -21.66 3.40
C ILE A 49 -2.64 -21.44 4.39
N GLN A 50 -1.61 -22.28 4.31
CA GLN A 50 -0.39 -22.14 5.11
C GLN A 50 0.80 -21.82 4.23
N VAL A 51 1.49 -20.73 4.53
CA VAL A 51 2.74 -20.32 3.89
C VAL A 51 3.89 -20.54 4.86
N THR A 52 4.90 -21.28 4.42
CA THR A 52 6.13 -21.50 5.19
C THR A 52 7.31 -21.00 4.37
N VAL A 53 8.13 -20.13 4.96
CA VAL A 53 9.29 -19.56 4.28
C VAL A 53 10.55 -19.65 5.15
N LYS A 54 11.72 -19.79 4.51
CA LYS A 54 13.02 -19.68 5.16
C LYS A 54 13.83 -18.57 4.50
N ASN A 55 14.57 -17.84 5.31
CA ASN A 55 15.46 -16.74 4.85
C ASN A 55 14.73 -15.74 3.94
N GLY A 56 13.48 -15.29 4.35
CA GLY A 56 12.67 -14.38 3.54
C GLY A 56 12.19 -14.96 2.21
N GLY A 57 12.13 -16.28 2.09
CA GLY A 57 11.73 -17.00 0.87
C GLY A 57 12.85 -17.22 -0.14
N LYS A 58 14.11 -16.93 0.20
CA LYS A 58 15.27 -17.19 -0.65
C LYS A 58 15.64 -18.66 -0.68
N ASP A 59 15.59 -19.33 0.48
CA ASP A 59 15.97 -20.73 0.62
C ASP A 59 14.79 -21.66 0.41
N LEU A 60 13.62 -21.29 0.96
CA LEU A 60 12.40 -22.08 0.91
C LEU A 60 11.17 -21.19 0.85
N ILE A 61 10.25 -21.54 -0.06
CA ILE A 61 8.86 -21.11 -0.06
C ILE A 61 8.02 -22.39 -0.17
N GLN A 62 7.08 -22.57 0.74
CA GLN A 62 6.10 -23.65 0.68
C GLN A 62 4.71 -23.08 0.93
N VAL A 63 3.78 -23.41 0.05
CA VAL A 63 2.36 -23.13 0.22
C VAL A 63 1.60 -24.45 0.27
N LEU A 64 0.81 -24.61 1.30
CA LEU A 64 -0.08 -25.75 1.53
C LEU A 64 -1.50 -25.24 1.63
N ASP A 65 -2.39 -25.83 0.88
CA ASP A 65 -3.83 -25.54 0.87
C ASP A 65 -4.68 -26.82 0.93
N ASN A 66 -5.93 -26.65 1.27
CA ASN A 66 -6.96 -27.70 1.27
C ASN A 66 -8.01 -27.47 0.16
N GLY A 67 -7.60 -26.95 -0.98
CA GLY A 67 -8.46 -26.74 -2.14
C GLY A 67 -8.87 -28.04 -2.85
N CYS A 68 -9.44 -27.92 -4.05
CA CYS A 68 -9.94 -29.06 -4.81
C CYS A 68 -8.85 -30.07 -5.25
N GLY A 69 -7.57 -29.67 -5.21
CA GLY A 69 -6.48 -30.51 -5.71
C GLY A 69 -6.49 -30.70 -7.23
N MET A 70 -5.62 -31.61 -7.72
CA MET A 70 -5.47 -31.94 -9.14
C MET A 70 -5.22 -33.43 -9.32
N ASN A 71 -5.76 -34.03 -10.36
CA ASN A 71 -5.39 -35.37 -10.78
C ASN A 71 -4.00 -35.36 -11.47
N GLU A 72 -3.46 -36.53 -11.83
CA GLU A 72 -2.11 -36.64 -12.42
C GLU A 72 -1.99 -35.88 -13.75
N THR A 73 -3.02 -35.94 -14.59
CA THR A 73 -3.03 -35.27 -15.90
C THR A 73 -3.03 -33.75 -15.73
N ASP A 74 -3.87 -33.24 -14.84
CA ASP A 74 -3.94 -31.81 -14.54
C ASP A 74 -2.67 -31.31 -13.86
N ALA A 75 -2.06 -32.12 -12.97
CA ALA A 75 -0.79 -31.78 -12.33
C ALA A 75 0.37 -31.66 -13.35
N ARG A 76 0.39 -32.50 -14.39
CA ARG A 76 1.34 -32.38 -15.51
C ARG A 76 1.11 -31.11 -16.31
N PHE A 77 -0.14 -30.83 -16.68
CA PHE A 77 -0.46 -29.62 -17.44
C PHE A 77 -0.28 -28.34 -16.64
N ALA A 78 -0.49 -28.37 -15.33
CA ALA A 78 -0.34 -27.18 -14.48
C ALA A 78 1.07 -26.55 -14.50
N VAL A 79 2.09 -27.33 -14.84
CA VAL A 79 3.47 -26.84 -14.97
C VAL A 79 3.89 -26.57 -16.41
N GLU A 80 3.00 -26.81 -17.38
CA GLU A 80 3.19 -26.45 -18.77
C GLU A 80 2.78 -25.01 -19.04
N ARG A 81 3.35 -24.41 -20.07
CA ARG A 81 3.04 -23.04 -20.47
C ARG A 81 1.72 -23.01 -21.23
N HIS A 82 0.97 -21.92 -21.00
CA HIS A 82 -0.31 -21.68 -21.65
C HIS A 82 -1.39 -22.72 -21.30
N ALA A 83 -1.17 -23.53 -20.27
CA ALA A 83 -2.16 -24.46 -19.76
C ALA A 83 -2.90 -23.81 -18.58
N THR A 84 -4.20 -23.66 -18.70
CA THR A 84 -5.05 -23.05 -17.69
C THR A 84 -6.43 -23.68 -17.68
N SER A 85 -7.01 -23.83 -16.49
CA SER A 85 -8.40 -24.25 -16.28
C SER A 85 -9.37 -23.08 -16.14
N LYS A 86 -8.93 -21.83 -16.36
CA LYS A 86 -9.64 -20.63 -15.91
C LYS A 86 -10.23 -19.81 -17.04
N ILE A 87 -9.77 -19.97 -18.27
CA ILE A 87 -10.28 -19.34 -19.49
C ILE A 87 -10.30 -20.35 -20.64
N TYR A 88 -11.35 -20.36 -21.42
CA TYR A 88 -11.52 -21.28 -22.56
C TYR A 88 -11.84 -20.55 -23.87
N SER A 89 -12.27 -19.29 -23.79
CA SER A 89 -12.69 -18.49 -24.94
C SER A 89 -12.16 -17.06 -24.87
N ASP A 90 -12.18 -16.37 -26.00
CA ASP A 90 -11.85 -14.95 -26.06
C ASP A 90 -12.82 -14.11 -25.22
N GLU A 91 -14.05 -14.54 -25.04
CA GLU A 91 -15.06 -13.85 -24.23
C GLU A 91 -14.70 -13.89 -22.75
N ASP A 92 -14.12 -15.00 -22.26
CA ASP A 92 -13.66 -15.14 -20.87
C ASP A 92 -12.54 -14.14 -20.54
N LEU A 93 -11.75 -13.75 -21.54
CA LEU A 93 -10.67 -12.78 -21.37
C LEU A 93 -11.20 -11.38 -20.99
N PHE A 94 -12.43 -11.05 -21.41
CA PHE A 94 -13.09 -9.79 -21.07
C PHE A 94 -13.91 -9.85 -19.78
N ARG A 95 -14.13 -11.06 -19.22
CA ARG A 95 -14.93 -11.29 -18.00
C ARG A 95 -14.20 -12.15 -16.98
N ILE A 96 -12.93 -11.81 -16.71
CA ILE A 96 -12.08 -12.59 -15.82
C ILE A 96 -12.62 -12.55 -14.38
N GLY A 97 -13.19 -13.69 -13.93
CA GLY A 97 -13.70 -13.87 -12.57
C GLY A 97 -12.69 -14.49 -11.59
N THR A 98 -11.58 -15.04 -12.08
CA THR A 98 -10.53 -15.69 -11.27
C THR A 98 -9.36 -14.76 -11.01
N LEU A 99 -8.59 -14.98 -9.93
CA LEU A 99 -7.39 -14.20 -9.61
C LEU A 99 -6.24 -14.44 -10.61
N GLY A 100 -6.04 -15.68 -11.06
CA GLY A 100 -5.12 -16.07 -12.12
C GLY A 100 -5.85 -16.43 -13.41
N PHE A 101 -5.20 -16.31 -14.59
CA PHE A 101 -5.80 -16.75 -15.87
C PHE A 101 -4.77 -17.10 -16.97
N ARG A 102 -3.49 -16.67 -16.84
CA ARG A 102 -2.51 -16.77 -17.94
C ARG A 102 -1.91 -18.15 -18.17
N GLY A 103 -2.00 -19.09 -17.19
CA GLY A 103 -1.40 -20.41 -17.30
C GLY A 103 0.14 -20.42 -17.39
N GLU A 104 0.80 -19.42 -16.80
CA GLU A 104 2.26 -19.27 -16.92
C GLU A 104 2.96 -19.22 -15.55
N ALA A 105 2.22 -19.06 -14.45
CA ALA A 105 2.83 -18.82 -13.13
C ALA A 105 3.65 -20.03 -12.65
N LEU A 106 3.06 -21.23 -12.63
CA LEU A 106 3.74 -22.43 -12.14
C LEU A 106 4.92 -22.81 -13.05
N ALA A 107 4.75 -22.78 -14.37
CA ALA A 107 5.81 -23.02 -15.34
C ALA A 107 6.98 -22.03 -15.14
N SER A 108 6.68 -20.75 -14.94
CA SER A 108 7.67 -19.70 -14.70
C SER A 108 8.43 -19.90 -13.39
N ILE A 109 7.73 -20.30 -12.31
CA ILE A 109 8.34 -20.59 -11.01
C ILE A 109 9.25 -21.82 -11.12
N ALA A 110 8.77 -22.91 -11.73
CA ALA A 110 9.53 -24.14 -11.92
C ALA A 110 10.82 -23.92 -12.76
N ALA A 111 10.75 -23.03 -13.77
CA ALA A 111 11.90 -22.73 -14.64
C ALA A 111 13.08 -22.08 -13.89
N VAL A 112 12.86 -21.48 -12.71
CA VAL A 112 13.90 -20.74 -11.97
C VAL A 112 14.14 -21.26 -10.56
N SER A 113 13.66 -22.48 -10.25
CA SER A 113 13.75 -23.07 -8.91
C SER A 113 13.88 -24.59 -8.94
N HIS A 114 14.07 -25.18 -7.76
CA HIS A 114 13.78 -26.57 -7.47
C HIS A 114 12.33 -26.60 -6.98
N PHE A 115 11.49 -27.26 -7.75
CA PHE A 115 10.03 -27.23 -7.59
C PHE A 115 9.49 -28.61 -7.27
N GLU A 116 8.71 -28.73 -6.22
CA GLU A 116 7.95 -29.93 -5.85
C GLU A 116 6.47 -29.57 -5.73
N LEU A 117 5.62 -30.34 -6.42
CA LEU A 117 4.17 -30.29 -6.31
C LEU A 117 3.68 -31.61 -5.75
N LEU A 118 2.87 -31.55 -4.68
CA LEU A 118 2.05 -32.67 -4.21
C LEU A 118 0.60 -32.21 -4.26
N THR A 119 -0.25 -33.04 -4.84
CA THR A 119 -1.67 -32.69 -4.99
C THR A 119 -2.53 -33.94 -5.01
N CYS A 120 -3.73 -33.83 -4.46
CA CYS A 120 -4.71 -34.91 -4.44
C CYS A 120 -6.12 -34.30 -4.58
N PRO A 121 -6.93 -34.69 -5.56
CA PRO A 121 -8.32 -34.29 -5.62
C PRO A 121 -9.16 -35.13 -4.65
N ASP A 122 -10.39 -34.67 -4.40
CA ASP A 122 -11.30 -35.30 -3.41
C ASP A 122 -11.76 -36.72 -3.82
N ASP A 123 -11.79 -36.99 -5.11
CA ASP A 123 -12.26 -38.24 -5.70
C ASP A 123 -11.19 -39.36 -5.79
N GLN A 124 -9.98 -39.13 -5.28
CA GLN A 124 -8.85 -40.07 -5.37
C GLN A 124 -8.25 -40.40 -4.01
N GLU A 125 -7.93 -41.68 -3.79
CA GLU A 125 -7.28 -42.16 -2.57
C GLU A 125 -5.77 -41.85 -2.53
N SER A 126 -5.14 -41.59 -3.68
CA SER A 126 -3.72 -41.33 -3.79
C SER A 126 -3.46 -40.06 -4.58
N GLY A 127 -2.60 -39.20 -4.05
CA GLY A 127 -2.16 -37.98 -4.70
C GLY A 127 -1.05 -38.21 -5.71
N THR A 128 -0.66 -37.16 -6.37
CA THR A 128 0.42 -37.10 -7.35
C THR A 128 1.55 -36.24 -6.79
N ARG A 129 2.79 -36.74 -6.88
CA ARG A 129 4.01 -35.99 -6.62
C ARG A 129 4.72 -35.71 -7.94
N LEU A 130 5.13 -34.47 -8.15
CA LEU A 130 5.87 -34.03 -9.32
C LEU A 130 7.09 -33.23 -8.86
N LEU A 131 8.27 -33.59 -9.37
CA LEU A 131 9.54 -32.90 -9.11
C LEU A 131 10.07 -32.30 -10.39
N MET A 132 10.52 -31.05 -10.31
CA MET A 132 11.15 -30.34 -11.41
C MET A 132 12.38 -29.58 -10.94
N GLN A 133 13.37 -29.47 -11.83
CA GLN A 133 14.54 -28.64 -11.60
C GLN A 133 14.82 -27.75 -12.82
N GLY A 134 14.71 -26.41 -12.62
CA GLY A 134 14.98 -25.46 -13.69
C GLY A 134 14.06 -25.60 -14.92
N GLY A 135 12.82 -26.06 -14.70
CA GLY A 135 11.81 -26.26 -15.73
C GLY A 135 11.85 -27.65 -16.40
N GLN A 136 12.74 -28.54 -15.97
CA GLN A 136 12.79 -29.93 -16.46
C GLN A 136 12.08 -30.84 -15.44
N LEU A 137 11.27 -31.75 -15.92
CA LEU A 137 10.61 -32.78 -15.12
C LEU A 137 11.63 -33.88 -14.76
N ASP A 138 11.89 -34.03 -13.46
CA ASP A 138 12.80 -35.07 -12.96
C ASP A 138 12.04 -36.35 -12.60
N GLU A 139 10.89 -36.21 -11.92
CA GLU A 139 10.12 -37.37 -11.40
C GLU A 139 8.62 -37.03 -11.32
N ILE A 140 7.78 -38.02 -11.63
CA ILE A 140 6.36 -37.98 -11.32
C ILE A 140 5.93 -39.37 -10.81
N GLY A 141 5.10 -39.38 -9.77
CA GLY A 141 4.67 -40.64 -9.15
C GLY A 141 3.50 -40.47 -8.21
N LYS A 142 2.93 -41.57 -7.78
CA LYS A 142 1.84 -41.62 -6.79
C LYS A 142 2.41 -41.46 -5.38
N VAL A 143 1.64 -40.77 -4.52
CA VAL A 143 1.99 -40.51 -3.12
C VAL A 143 0.74 -40.46 -2.26
N GLY A 144 0.84 -40.91 -0.99
CA GLY A 144 -0.23 -40.65 -0.01
C GLY A 144 -0.24 -39.17 0.35
N PHE A 145 -1.30 -38.46 -0.01
CA PHE A 145 -1.49 -37.05 0.30
C PHE A 145 -2.98 -36.76 0.50
N PRO A 146 -3.39 -35.94 1.49
CA PRO A 146 -4.78 -35.57 1.67
C PRO A 146 -5.24 -34.65 0.55
N GLN A 147 -6.55 -34.44 0.44
CA GLN A 147 -7.14 -33.47 -0.49
C GLN A 147 -6.47 -32.09 -0.35
N GLY A 148 -6.13 -31.49 -1.48
CA GLY A 148 -5.50 -30.18 -1.55
C GLY A 148 -4.19 -30.18 -2.35
N THR A 149 -3.40 -29.12 -2.16
CA THR A 149 -2.15 -28.97 -2.89
C THR A 149 -1.05 -28.44 -1.97
N ARG A 150 0.16 -28.99 -2.11
CA ARG A 150 1.38 -28.46 -1.51
C ARG A 150 2.40 -28.18 -2.60
N ILE A 151 2.82 -26.94 -2.71
CA ILE A 151 3.91 -26.52 -3.59
C ILE A 151 5.09 -26.09 -2.75
N LYS A 152 6.25 -26.71 -2.98
CA LYS A 152 7.51 -26.40 -2.32
C LYS A 152 8.51 -25.94 -3.35
N ILE A 153 9.16 -24.82 -3.07
CA ILE A 153 10.12 -24.15 -3.93
C ILE A 153 11.40 -23.93 -3.13
N GLU A 154 12.48 -24.49 -3.60
CA GLU A 154 13.81 -24.34 -3.02
C GLU A 154 14.75 -23.67 -4.01
N ARG A 155 15.76 -22.99 -3.49
CA ARG A 155 16.82 -22.33 -4.27
C ARG A 155 16.30 -21.44 -5.40
N LEU A 156 15.31 -20.59 -5.09
CA LEU A 156 14.76 -19.64 -6.05
C LEU A 156 15.89 -18.83 -6.72
N PHE A 157 15.86 -18.75 -8.06
CA PHE A 157 16.86 -18.10 -8.90
C PHE A 157 18.25 -18.78 -8.95
N PHE A 158 18.37 -20.07 -8.60
CA PHE A 158 19.65 -20.79 -8.62
C PHE A 158 20.33 -20.73 -10.01
N ASN A 159 19.56 -20.72 -11.09
CA ASN A 159 20.03 -20.69 -12.47
C ASN A 159 19.98 -19.29 -13.12
N THR A 160 19.71 -18.25 -12.33
CA THR A 160 19.66 -16.83 -12.73
C THR A 160 20.40 -15.93 -11.74
N PRO A 161 21.77 -16.01 -11.69
CA PRO A 161 22.58 -15.35 -10.65
C PRO A 161 22.39 -13.83 -10.56
N ALA A 162 22.12 -13.18 -11.70
CA ALA A 162 21.85 -11.74 -11.72
C ALA A 162 20.61 -11.40 -10.86
N ARG A 163 19.52 -12.18 -10.99
CA ARG A 163 18.30 -11.97 -10.21
C ARG A 163 18.50 -12.27 -8.72
N LEU A 164 19.24 -13.33 -8.41
CA LEU A 164 19.57 -13.66 -7.02
C LEU A 164 20.30 -12.50 -6.32
N LYS A 165 21.20 -11.80 -7.03
CA LYS A 165 21.92 -10.62 -6.52
C LYS A 165 21.01 -9.39 -6.32
N PHE A 166 19.90 -9.29 -7.04
CA PHE A 166 18.95 -8.17 -6.89
C PHE A 166 17.98 -8.35 -5.73
N LEU A 167 17.89 -9.51 -5.11
CA LEU A 167 17.05 -9.72 -3.92
C LEU A 167 17.53 -8.85 -2.77
N LYS A 168 16.58 -8.25 -2.08
CA LYS A 168 16.83 -7.39 -0.92
C LYS A 168 17.20 -8.22 0.32
N THR A 169 17.36 -7.57 1.46
CA THR A 169 17.61 -8.27 2.73
C THR A 169 16.47 -9.24 3.06
N THR A 170 16.76 -10.24 3.88
CA THR A 170 15.75 -11.22 4.35
C THR A 170 14.54 -10.55 4.97
N THR A 171 14.77 -9.53 5.79
CA THR A 171 13.70 -8.75 6.44
C THR A 171 12.82 -8.03 5.42
N THR A 172 13.43 -7.41 4.40
CA THR A 172 12.68 -6.70 3.36
C THR A 172 11.83 -7.67 2.52
N GLU A 173 12.38 -8.83 2.13
CA GLU A 173 11.61 -9.82 1.35
C GLU A 173 10.48 -10.41 2.20
N LEU A 174 10.72 -10.67 3.50
CA LEU A 174 9.71 -11.13 4.42
C LEU A 174 8.56 -10.11 4.58
N GLN A 175 8.87 -8.82 4.70
CA GLN A 175 7.87 -7.76 4.76
C GLN A 175 6.97 -7.71 3.51
N HIS A 176 7.56 -7.92 2.32
CA HIS A 176 6.76 -8.02 1.10
C HIS A 176 5.83 -9.23 1.10
N ILE A 177 6.29 -10.39 1.62
CA ILE A 177 5.46 -11.58 1.78
C ILE A 177 4.32 -11.32 2.76
N GLN A 178 4.62 -10.75 3.92
CA GLN A 178 3.63 -10.38 4.93
C GLN A 178 2.58 -9.42 4.39
N GLN A 179 3.01 -8.37 3.65
CA GLN A 179 2.10 -7.41 3.04
C GLN A 179 1.18 -8.09 2.01
N GLY A 180 1.74 -8.96 1.15
CA GLY A 180 0.96 -9.73 0.18
C GLY A 180 -0.09 -10.59 0.87
N LEU A 181 0.31 -11.34 1.92
CA LEU A 181 -0.60 -12.21 2.65
C LEU A 181 -1.66 -11.41 3.45
N THR A 182 -1.29 -10.27 4.02
CA THR A 182 -2.24 -9.34 4.67
C THR A 182 -3.30 -8.85 3.68
N ASN A 183 -2.90 -8.50 2.45
CA ASN A 183 -3.84 -8.09 1.42
C ASN A 183 -4.84 -9.21 1.09
N GLN A 184 -4.37 -10.45 0.92
CA GLN A 184 -5.25 -11.59 0.65
C GLN A 184 -6.16 -11.90 1.85
N ALA A 185 -5.65 -11.81 3.07
CA ALA A 185 -6.44 -12.04 4.27
C ALA A 185 -7.57 -11.01 4.47
N LEU A 186 -7.34 -9.76 4.07
CA LEU A 186 -8.36 -8.70 4.08
C LEU A 186 -9.41 -8.89 2.97
N ALA A 187 -8.98 -9.33 1.77
CA ALA A 187 -9.88 -9.61 0.66
C ALA A 187 -10.78 -10.83 0.93
N TYR A 188 -10.23 -11.83 1.64
CA TYR A 188 -10.91 -13.09 1.94
C TYR A 188 -11.00 -13.36 3.46
N PRO A 189 -11.80 -12.59 4.21
CA PRO A 189 -11.86 -12.69 5.67
C PRO A 189 -12.30 -14.07 6.17
N GLN A 190 -13.12 -14.79 5.42
CA GLN A 190 -13.65 -16.12 5.79
C GLN A 190 -12.61 -17.25 5.63
N ARG A 191 -11.43 -16.99 5.07
CA ARG A 191 -10.37 -17.99 4.89
C ARG A 191 -9.35 -17.90 6.01
N GLN A 192 -8.79 -19.05 6.36
CA GLN A 192 -7.71 -19.15 7.33
C GLN A 192 -6.35 -18.92 6.64
N PHE A 193 -5.51 -18.08 7.24
CA PHE A 193 -4.15 -17.84 6.76
C PHE A 193 -3.13 -18.04 7.86
N LYS A 194 -2.06 -18.78 7.55
CA LYS A 194 -0.95 -19.02 8.46
C LYS A 194 0.38 -18.70 7.77
N LEU A 195 1.27 -17.95 8.43
CA LEU A 195 2.62 -17.68 7.96
C LEU A 195 3.64 -18.13 8.99
N VAL A 196 4.56 -19.00 8.55
CA VAL A 196 5.69 -19.46 9.36
C VAL A 196 6.99 -19.03 8.68
N HIS A 197 7.89 -18.40 9.42
CA HIS A 197 9.21 -18.00 8.96
C HIS A 197 10.30 -18.54 9.89
N ASN A 198 11.27 -19.29 9.36
CA ASN A 198 12.35 -19.92 10.12
C ASN A 198 11.82 -20.67 11.36
N GLN A 199 10.74 -21.45 11.19
CA GLN A 199 10.01 -22.22 12.22
C GLN A 199 9.21 -21.34 13.21
N GLN A 200 9.32 -20.03 13.16
CA GLN A 200 8.55 -19.12 13.99
C GLN A 200 7.22 -18.77 13.34
N LEU A 201 6.13 -18.85 14.10
CA LEU A 201 4.79 -18.47 13.66
C LEU A 201 4.66 -16.94 13.69
N LEU A 202 4.54 -16.31 12.51
CA LEU A 202 4.38 -14.86 12.38
C LEU A 202 2.93 -14.40 12.22
N LEU A 203 2.10 -15.23 11.58
CA LEU A 203 0.70 -14.92 11.32
C LEU A 203 -0.13 -16.17 11.52
N ASN A 204 -1.21 -16.06 12.29
CA ASN A 204 -2.20 -17.11 12.46
C ASN A 204 -3.59 -16.46 12.53
N LEU A 205 -4.27 -16.43 11.39
CA LEU A 205 -5.58 -15.81 11.24
C LEU A 205 -6.62 -16.91 11.06
N GLY A 206 -7.48 -17.08 12.04
CA GLY A 206 -8.66 -17.94 11.89
C GLY A 206 -9.66 -17.36 10.87
N PRO A 207 -10.68 -18.10 10.44
CA PRO A 207 -11.78 -17.53 9.68
C PRO A 207 -12.42 -16.38 10.47
N ALA A 208 -12.78 -15.31 9.77
CA ALA A 208 -13.50 -14.17 10.33
C ALA A 208 -14.86 -14.03 9.64
N ASN A 209 -15.89 -13.67 10.39
CA ASN A 209 -17.25 -13.52 9.87
C ASN A 209 -17.44 -12.23 9.09
N SER A 210 -16.56 -11.23 9.32
CA SER A 210 -16.63 -9.92 8.67
C SER A 210 -15.24 -9.36 8.39
N LEU A 211 -15.19 -8.37 7.50
CA LEU A 211 -13.96 -7.59 7.26
C LEU A 211 -13.50 -6.87 8.53
N GLU A 212 -14.43 -6.39 9.33
CA GLU A 212 -14.14 -5.74 10.62
C GLU A 212 -13.37 -6.66 11.57
N GLU A 213 -13.88 -7.87 11.79
CA GLU A 213 -13.23 -8.88 12.63
C GLU A 213 -11.82 -9.20 12.10
N ARG A 214 -11.67 -9.30 10.78
CA ARG A 214 -10.37 -9.52 10.13
C ARG A 214 -9.41 -8.35 10.35
N ILE A 215 -9.89 -7.12 10.31
CA ILE A 215 -9.08 -5.92 10.61
C ILE A 215 -8.57 -6.01 12.05
N PHE A 216 -9.42 -6.38 13.01
CA PHE A 216 -9.01 -6.51 14.41
C PHE A 216 -8.03 -7.67 14.64
N GLN A 217 -8.22 -8.82 13.99
CA GLN A 217 -7.25 -9.92 14.04
C GLN A 217 -5.86 -9.51 13.52
N LEU A 218 -5.80 -8.65 12.51
CA LEU A 218 -4.56 -8.21 11.88
C LEU A 218 -3.88 -7.07 12.64
N PHE A 219 -4.65 -6.07 13.05
CA PHE A 219 -4.11 -4.77 13.47
C PHE A 219 -4.42 -4.42 14.92
N GLY A 220 -5.22 -5.23 15.60
CA GLY A 220 -5.56 -5.04 17.01
C GLY A 220 -6.83 -4.24 17.26
N GLU A 221 -7.24 -4.25 18.52
CA GLU A 221 -8.47 -3.61 19.00
C GLU A 221 -8.45 -2.08 18.89
N GLU A 222 -7.28 -1.46 18.73
CA GLU A 222 -7.14 0.00 18.57
C GLU A 222 -7.88 0.57 17.36
N PHE A 223 -8.22 -0.30 16.40
CA PHE A 223 -9.01 0.09 15.23
C PHE A 223 -10.51 0.12 15.51
N ARG A 224 -11.01 -0.52 16.60
CA ARG A 224 -12.44 -0.60 16.93
C ARG A 224 -13.09 0.77 17.02
N ASP A 225 -12.50 1.68 17.80
CA ASP A 225 -13.03 3.02 18.03
C ASP A 225 -12.50 4.07 17.03
N SER A 226 -11.67 3.63 16.08
CA SER A 226 -11.02 4.53 15.12
C SER A 226 -11.59 4.43 13.71
N LEU A 227 -12.43 3.44 13.45
CA LEU A 227 -13.02 3.20 12.14
C LEU A 227 -14.55 3.40 12.18
N GLN A 228 -15.08 3.80 11.03
CA GLN A 228 -16.52 3.84 10.77
C GLN A 228 -16.83 3.03 9.52
N GLU A 229 -17.93 2.32 9.54
CA GLU A 229 -18.42 1.59 8.39
C GLU A 229 -18.97 2.55 7.32
N VAL A 230 -18.68 2.24 6.07
CA VAL A 230 -19.25 2.91 4.91
C VAL A 230 -19.70 1.88 3.90
N SER A 231 -20.90 2.08 3.36
CA SER A 231 -21.44 1.22 2.32
C SER A 231 -22.31 2.01 1.35
N HIS A 232 -22.34 1.57 0.11
CA HIS A 232 -23.18 2.13 -0.93
C HIS A 232 -23.55 1.04 -1.93
N ARG A 233 -24.80 1.02 -2.34
CA ARG A 233 -25.32 0.06 -3.30
C ARG A 233 -26.17 0.78 -4.34
N GLU A 234 -25.61 0.96 -5.51
CA GLU A 234 -26.31 1.43 -6.70
C GLU A 234 -25.90 0.59 -7.90
N ASN A 235 -26.70 0.64 -8.97
CA ASN A 235 -26.52 -0.21 -10.15
C ASN A 235 -25.12 -0.13 -10.79
N TYR A 236 -24.44 1.00 -10.64
CA TYR A 236 -23.13 1.23 -11.27
C TYR A 236 -21.94 0.92 -10.34
N LEU A 237 -22.05 1.19 -9.04
CA LEU A 237 -20.98 1.06 -8.08
C LEU A 237 -21.51 0.52 -6.75
N ASN A 238 -21.01 -0.65 -6.36
CA ASN A 238 -21.22 -1.15 -5.02
C ASN A 238 -19.90 -1.04 -4.26
N TYR A 239 -19.91 -0.45 -3.07
CA TYR A 239 -18.76 -0.50 -2.19
C TYR A 239 -19.17 -0.71 -0.75
N GLN A 240 -18.28 -1.33 -0.01
CA GLN A 240 -18.38 -1.51 1.43
C GLN A 240 -16.99 -1.49 2.07
N GLY A 241 -16.92 -1.08 3.30
CA GLY A 241 -15.67 -1.09 4.04
C GLY A 241 -15.66 -0.16 5.22
N TRP A 242 -14.44 0.18 5.64
CA TRP A 242 -14.17 0.91 6.86
C TRP A 242 -13.23 2.07 6.59
N LEU A 243 -13.53 3.23 7.15
CA LEU A 243 -12.72 4.46 7.05
C LEU A 243 -12.38 4.95 8.44
N SER A 244 -11.19 5.53 8.62
CA SER A 244 -10.89 6.22 9.88
C SER A 244 -11.82 7.41 10.10
N ILE A 245 -12.26 7.57 11.34
CA ILE A 245 -12.95 8.79 11.72
C ILE A 245 -11.99 10.00 11.62
N PRO A 246 -12.50 11.22 11.37
CA PRO A 246 -11.67 12.42 11.19
C PRO A 246 -10.67 12.67 12.33
N GLU A 247 -11.04 12.36 13.57
CA GLU A 247 -10.21 12.56 14.76
C GLU A 247 -9.08 11.53 14.90
N LYS A 248 -9.16 10.40 14.18
CA LYS A 248 -8.22 9.27 14.27
C LYS A 248 -7.48 9.02 12.96
N VAL A 249 -7.32 10.04 12.13
CA VAL A 249 -6.48 9.97 10.93
C VAL A 249 -5.01 9.78 11.30
N ARG A 250 -4.24 9.21 10.39
CA ARG A 250 -2.86 8.77 10.64
C ARG A 250 -1.86 9.69 9.92
N THR A 251 -0.59 9.67 10.34
CA THR A 251 0.52 10.37 9.66
C THR A 251 1.12 9.53 8.52
N SER A 252 0.74 8.26 8.42
CA SER A 252 1.26 7.31 7.42
C SER A 252 0.17 6.76 6.51
N LYS A 253 0.50 6.57 5.23
CA LYS A 253 -0.36 5.93 4.21
C LYS A 253 -0.41 4.40 4.32
N ARG A 254 0.18 3.81 5.34
CA ARG A 254 0.34 2.37 5.52
C ARG A 254 -1.00 1.62 5.60
N TRP A 255 -2.04 2.26 6.12
CA TRP A 255 -3.35 1.69 6.41
C TRP A 255 -4.37 1.95 5.30
N GLN A 256 -3.93 1.89 4.05
CA GLN A 256 -4.75 2.17 2.87
C GLN A 256 -4.86 0.92 2.02
N TYR A 257 -5.96 0.19 2.22
CA TYR A 257 -6.27 -1.07 1.54
C TYR A 257 -7.48 -0.87 0.63
N LEU A 258 -7.27 -1.08 -0.64
CA LEU A 258 -8.30 -0.98 -1.67
C LEU A 258 -8.42 -2.29 -2.42
N PHE A 259 -9.63 -2.78 -2.50
CA PHE A 259 -9.97 -3.97 -3.26
C PHE A 259 -10.97 -3.60 -4.35
N VAL A 260 -10.82 -4.18 -5.53
CA VAL A 260 -11.79 -4.08 -6.61
C VAL A 260 -12.02 -5.47 -7.16
N ASN A 261 -13.27 -5.94 -7.06
CA ASN A 261 -13.64 -7.33 -7.37
C ASN A 261 -12.68 -8.32 -6.70
N ASP A 262 -12.49 -8.17 -5.38
CA ASP A 262 -11.64 -8.97 -4.47
C ASP A 262 -10.13 -8.94 -4.78
N ARG A 263 -9.68 -8.10 -5.70
CA ARG A 263 -8.25 -7.90 -6.00
C ARG A 263 -7.71 -6.68 -5.27
N SER A 264 -6.61 -6.85 -4.56
CA SER A 264 -5.87 -5.73 -3.97
C SER A 264 -5.21 -4.89 -5.06
N VAL A 265 -5.63 -3.65 -5.20
CA VAL A 265 -5.22 -2.76 -6.29
C VAL A 265 -4.86 -1.37 -5.82
N ARG A 266 -4.11 -0.65 -6.66
CA ARG A 266 -3.90 0.78 -6.54
C ARG A 266 -4.72 1.50 -7.60
N CYS A 267 -5.62 2.37 -7.17
CA CYS A 267 -6.41 3.21 -8.07
C CYS A 267 -6.30 4.68 -7.62
N PRO A 268 -5.49 5.49 -8.30
CA PRO A 268 -5.31 6.91 -7.93
C PRO A 268 -6.60 7.72 -7.95
N ALA A 269 -7.56 7.37 -8.81
CA ALA A 269 -8.86 8.05 -8.87
C ALA A 269 -9.66 7.83 -7.57
N VAL A 270 -9.75 6.58 -7.11
CA VAL A 270 -10.42 6.23 -5.85
C VAL A 270 -9.71 6.86 -4.65
N GLN A 271 -8.37 6.81 -4.60
CA GLN A 271 -7.61 7.46 -3.54
C GLN A 271 -7.91 8.96 -3.47
N ARG A 272 -7.91 9.66 -4.61
CA ARG A 272 -8.25 11.09 -4.67
C ARG A 272 -9.66 11.36 -4.19
N ALA A 273 -10.64 10.54 -4.59
CA ALA A 273 -12.03 10.66 -4.15
C ALA A 273 -12.16 10.54 -2.63
N ILE A 274 -11.46 9.55 -2.02
CA ILE A 274 -11.43 9.39 -0.56
C ILE A 274 -10.86 10.64 0.11
N TYR A 275 -9.68 11.13 -0.32
CA TYR A 275 -9.07 12.33 0.26
C TYR A 275 -9.96 13.56 0.11
N GLN A 276 -10.61 13.73 -1.02
CA GLN A 276 -11.55 14.84 -1.24
C GLN A 276 -12.84 14.68 -0.43
N GLY A 277 -13.31 13.45 -0.20
CA GLY A 277 -14.43 13.17 0.70
C GLY A 277 -14.17 13.62 2.14
N TYR A 278 -12.93 13.47 2.63
CA TYR A 278 -12.54 14.04 3.93
C TYR A 278 -12.43 15.59 3.89
N GLY A 279 -12.07 16.18 2.75
CA GLY A 279 -11.99 17.63 2.59
C GLY A 279 -11.16 18.32 3.69
N ASN A 280 -11.78 19.25 4.40
CA ASN A 280 -11.13 20.05 5.46
C ASN A 280 -10.84 19.27 6.77
N PHE A 281 -11.28 18.02 6.89
CA PHE A 281 -10.95 17.19 8.04
C PHE A 281 -9.50 16.67 8.02
N LEU A 282 -8.79 16.82 6.88
CA LEU A 282 -7.40 16.38 6.74
C LEU A 282 -6.45 17.57 6.63
N SER A 283 -5.42 17.58 7.46
CA SER A 283 -4.26 18.46 7.25
C SER A 283 -3.28 17.85 6.21
N LYS A 284 -2.36 18.66 5.69
CA LYS A 284 -1.43 18.25 4.60
C LYS A 284 -0.59 17.01 4.92
N SER A 285 -0.30 16.76 6.20
CA SER A 285 0.51 15.62 6.66
C SER A 285 -0.31 14.43 7.14
N GLN A 286 -1.64 14.51 7.09
CA GLN A 286 -2.53 13.47 7.58
C GLN A 286 -3.09 12.62 6.44
N HIS A 287 -3.30 11.35 6.75
CA HIS A 287 -3.79 10.36 5.80
C HIS A 287 -4.90 9.52 6.45
N PRO A 288 -6.03 9.33 5.77
CA PRO A 288 -7.07 8.44 6.26
C PRO A 288 -6.59 6.99 6.20
N ALA A 289 -6.89 6.20 7.22
CA ALA A 289 -6.88 4.76 7.10
C ALA A 289 -8.17 4.32 6.42
N PHE A 290 -8.08 3.38 5.49
CA PHE A 290 -9.25 2.81 4.85
C PHE A 290 -9.03 1.36 4.43
N PHE A 291 -10.11 0.58 4.52
CA PHE A 291 -10.22 -0.80 4.09
C PHE A 291 -11.50 -0.89 3.25
N LEU A 292 -11.36 -0.67 1.94
CA LEU A 292 -12.51 -0.46 1.06
C LEU A 292 -12.53 -1.50 -0.04
N SER A 293 -13.67 -2.18 -0.20
CA SER A 293 -13.95 -3.10 -1.29
C SER A 293 -14.98 -2.49 -2.24
N LEU A 294 -14.63 -2.40 -3.51
CA LEU A 294 -15.48 -1.94 -4.59
C LEU A 294 -15.85 -3.12 -5.49
N HIS A 295 -17.11 -3.21 -5.86
CA HIS A 295 -17.62 -4.19 -6.81
C HIS A 295 -18.20 -3.45 -8.01
N LEU A 296 -17.62 -3.69 -9.17
CA LEU A 296 -17.95 -3.06 -10.45
C LEU A 296 -18.12 -4.14 -11.50
N ASP A 297 -18.88 -3.84 -12.55
CA ASP A 297 -18.93 -4.72 -13.71
C ASP A 297 -17.52 -4.93 -14.29
N PRO A 298 -17.10 -6.18 -14.55
CA PRO A 298 -15.80 -6.46 -15.16
C PRO A 298 -15.54 -5.68 -16.46
N GLY A 299 -16.59 -5.40 -17.25
CA GLY A 299 -16.48 -4.60 -18.47
C GLY A 299 -16.13 -3.13 -18.27
N GLU A 300 -16.27 -2.61 -17.04
CA GLU A 300 -15.89 -1.24 -16.66
C GLU A 300 -14.45 -1.14 -16.15
N LEU A 301 -13.73 -2.27 -16.08
CA LEU A 301 -12.38 -2.38 -15.54
C LEU A 301 -11.39 -2.77 -16.63
N ASP A 302 -10.31 -2.02 -16.76
CA ASP A 302 -9.12 -2.48 -17.47
C ASP A 302 -8.09 -2.98 -16.41
N VAL A 303 -8.00 -4.29 -16.29
CA VAL A 303 -7.08 -4.98 -15.36
C VAL A 303 -5.71 -5.23 -16.00
N ASN A 304 -5.60 -5.14 -17.33
CA ASN A 304 -4.37 -5.48 -18.06
C ASN A 304 -3.39 -4.28 -18.17
N VAL A 305 -3.31 -3.45 -17.15
CA VAL A 305 -2.44 -2.27 -17.13
C VAL A 305 -1.02 -2.61 -16.67
N HIS A 306 -0.87 -3.58 -15.75
CA HIS A 306 0.41 -3.96 -15.17
C HIS A 306 0.55 -5.49 -15.09
N PRO A 307 1.73 -6.08 -15.39
CA PRO A 307 1.94 -7.54 -15.34
C PRO A 307 1.52 -8.18 -14.01
N ALA A 308 1.84 -7.53 -12.89
CA ALA A 308 1.46 -7.97 -11.55
C ALA A 308 0.00 -7.63 -11.16
N LYS A 309 -0.80 -7.05 -12.04
CA LYS A 309 -2.22 -6.70 -11.83
C LYS A 309 -2.47 -5.81 -10.58
N THR A 310 -1.46 -5.06 -10.16
CA THR A 310 -1.53 -4.20 -8.97
C THR A 310 -2.17 -2.84 -9.24
N GLU A 311 -2.32 -2.48 -10.51
CA GLU A 311 -2.94 -1.23 -10.94
C GLU A 311 -4.09 -1.53 -11.89
N ILE A 312 -5.19 -0.81 -11.72
CA ILE A 312 -6.35 -0.90 -12.60
C ILE A 312 -6.70 0.48 -13.15
N ARG A 313 -7.30 0.50 -14.33
CA ARG A 313 -7.95 1.69 -14.89
C ARG A 313 -9.45 1.48 -14.91
N LEU A 314 -10.17 2.47 -14.42
CA LEU A 314 -11.61 2.54 -14.48
C LEU A 314 -12.00 3.24 -15.80
N ARG A 315 -12.89 2.65 -16.58
CA ARG A 315 -13.40 3.25 -17.83
C ARG A 315 -14.04 4.60 -17.53
N ASN A 316 -14.90 4.66 -16.52
CA ASN A 316 -15.61 5.86 -16.10
C ASN A 316 -15.09 6.37 -14.76
N SER A 317 -13.77 6.61 -14.66
CA SER A 317 -13.09 7.02 -13.42
C SER A 317 -13.69 8.27 -12.76
N GLN A 318 -14.23 9.21 -13.56
CA GLN A 318 -14.83 10.45 -13.06
C GLN A 318 -16.17 10.18 -12.35
N VAL A 319 -16.98 9.27 -12.85
CA VAL A 319 -18.26 8.89 -12.22
C VAL A 319 -18.01 8.23 -10.87
N VAL A 320 -17.11 7.24 -10.83
CA VAL A 320 -16.72 6.57 -9.59
C VAL A 320 -16.15 7.56 -8.58
N HIS A 321 -15.30 8.48 -9.05
CA HIS A 321 -14.73 9.54 -8.22
C HIS A 321 -15.82 10.42 -7.59
N THR A 322 -16.77 10.92 -8.38
CA THR A 322 -17.82 11.82 -7.89
C THR A 322 -18.75 11.11 -6.90
N ILE A 323 -19.20 9.90 -7.22
CA ILE A 323 -20.05 9.10 -6.30
C ILE A 323 -19.34 8.87 -4.97
N LEU A 324 -18.10 8.39 -5.01
CA LEU A 324 -17.33 8.14 -3.78
C LEU A 324 -17.12 9.42 -2.97
N GLN A 325 -16.69 10.50 -3.60
CA GLN A 325 -16.44 11.77 -2.92
C GLN A 325 -17.70 12.28 -2.20
N ASP A 326 -18.85 12.31 -2.89
CA ASP A 326 -20.10 12.84 -2.35
C ASP A 326 -20.64 11.98 -1.22
N GLN A 327 -20.68 10.66 -1.41
CA GLN A 327 -21.20 9.73 -0.40
C GLN A 327 -20.31 9.71 0.86
N LEU A 328 -18.99 9.67 0.68
CA LEU A 328 -18.05 9.70 1.80
C LEU A 328 -18.12 11.03 2.56
N SER A 329 -18.20 12.16 1.83
CA SER A 329 -18.36 13.48 2.47
C SER A 329 -19.65 13.58 3.29
N ARG A 330 -20.77 13.02 2.81
CA ARG A 330 -22.05 12.97 3.55
C ARG A 330 -21.92 12.09 4.80
N SER A 331 -21.38 10.88 4.65
CA SER A 331 -21.21 9.93 5.76
C SER A 331 -20.32 10.50 6.86
N LEU A 332 -19.18 11.09 6.53
CA LEU A 332 -18.25 11.70 7.48
C LEU A 332 -18.88 12.89 8.22
N LYS A 333 -19.59 13.78 7.50
CA LYS A 333 -20.27 14.94 8.09
C LYS A 333 -21.42 14.54 9.02
N GLN A 334 -22.20 13.53 8.65
CA GLN A 334 -23.31 13.05 9.46
C GLN A 334 -22.83 12.45 10.78
N GLN A 335 -21.79 11.64 10.75
CA GLN A 335 -21.24 11.03 11.95
C GLN A 335 -20.54 12.05 12.86
N THR A 336 -19.81 13.01 12.30
CA THR A 336 -19.21 14.10 13.08
C THR A 336 -20.29 14.93 13.79
N LYS A 337 -21.42 15.22 13.14
CA LYS A 337 -22.57 15.90 13.78
C LYS A 337 -23.14 15.08 14.93
N LEU A 338 -23.37 13.78 14.74
CA LEU A 338 -23.91 12.90 15.78
C LEU A 338 -23.01 12.86 17.02
N ARG A 339 -21.68 12.83 16.84
CA ARG A 339 -20.70 12.85 17.94
C ARG A 339 -20.64 14.19 18.66
N LEU A 340 -20.67 15.31 17.94
CA LEU A 340 -20.69 16.66 18.54
C LEU A 340 -21.92 16.90 19.40
N PHE A 341 -23.03 16.24 19.10
CA PHE A 341 -24.28 16.33 19.91
C PHE A 341 -24.37 15.27 21.02
N GLY A 342 -23.28 14.52 21.32
CA GLY A 342 -23.24 13.55 22.42
C GLY A 342 -24.06 12.28 22.17
N TRP A 343 -24.36 11.97 20.90
CA TRP A 343 -25.10 10.76 20.55
C TRP A 343 -24.12 9.59 20.38
N GLU A 344 -23.62 9.07 21.49
CA GLU A 344 -22.81 7.84 21.47
C GLU A 344 -23.73 6.62 21.30
N GLY A 345 -23.69 6.03 20.10
CA GLY A 345 -23.96 4.59 19.89
C GLY A 345 -25.34 4.01 20.22
N LYS A 346 -26.34 4.81 20.59
CA LYS A 346 -27.72 4.33 20.72
C LYS A 346 -28.39 4.39 19.35
N THR A 347 -28.74 3.22 18.81
CA THR A 347 -29.63 3.08 17.66
C THR A 347 -30.75 4.12 17.76
N ILE A 348 -30.87 5.00 16.77
CA ILE A 348 -31.99 5.92 16.66
C ILE A 348 -33.25 5.05 16.67
N PRO A 349 -34.13 5.13 17.69
CA PRO A 349 -35.39 4.44 17.57
C PRO A 349 -36.06 4.99 16.33
N ARG A 350 -36.42 4.14 15.38
CA ARG A 350 -37.27 4.53 14.27
C ARG A 350 -38.50 5.18 14.92
N PRO A 351 -38.93 6.39 14.50
CA PRO A 351 -40.15 6.94 15.01
C PRO A 351 -41.25 5.92 14.78
N ILE A 352 -41.83 5.44 15.88
CA ILE A 352 -43.02 4.62 15.85
C ILE A 352 -44.05 5.55 15.23
N ARG A 353 -44.45 5.28 13.99
CA ARG A 353 -45.64 5.90 13.40
C ARG A 353 -46.82 5.41 14.23
N ASP A 354 -47.28 6.26 15.11
CA ASP A 354 -48.55 6.07 15.80
C ASP A 354 -49.65 6.21 14.74
N PRO A 355 -50.49 5.16 14.50
CA PRO A 355 -51.47 5.19 13.42
C PRO A 355 -52.65 6.12 13.68
N GLN A 356 -52.67 6.93 14.75
CA GLN A 356 -53.86 7.67 15.18
C GLN A 356 -53.61 9.14 15.58
N THR A 357 -52.71 9.83 14.90
CA THR A 357 -52.72 11.31 15.03
C THR A 357 -52.84 11.89 13.63
N GLU A 358 -54.08 11.92 13.12
CA GLU A 358 -54.46 12.81 12.03
C GLU A 358 -54.41 14.25 12.56
N LEU A 359 -53.35 14.98 12.19
CA LEU A 359 -53.34 16.42 12.26
C LEU A 359 -54.25 16.95 11.14
N PRO A 360 -55.12 17.94 11.40
CA PRO A 360 -56.01 18.47 10.37
C PRO A 360 -55.18 19.08 9.24
N LEU A 361 -55.53 18.67 8.00
CA LEU A 361 -55.04 19.25 6.77
C LEU A 361 -55.32 20.75 6.77
N VAL A 362 -54.27 21.56 6.80
CA VAL A 362 -54.33 22.96 6.42
C VAL A 362 -54.46 22.96 4.91
N ASP A 363 -55.58 23.49 4.39
CA ASP A 363 -55.87 23.62 2.97
C ASP A 363 -54.69 24.25 2.23
N GLU A 364 -54.07 23.48 1.36
CA GLU A 364 -53.13 23.98 0.33
C GLU A 364 -53.94 24.80 -0.69
N LEU A 365 -53.83 26.10 -0.66
CA LEU A 365 -54.22 26.99 -1.75
C LEU A 365 -53.38 26.65 -2.98
N PRO A 366 -54.01 26.45 -4.17
CA PRO A 366 -53.32 25.97 -5.35
C PRO A 366 -52.36 27.02 -5.92
N LEU A 367 -51.12 26.61 -6.10
CA LEU A 367 -49.99 27.34 -6.68
C LEU A 367 -50.15 27.67 -8.20
N GLN A 368 -51.43 27.82 -8.68
CA GLN A 368 -51.69 28.10 -10.09
C GLN A 368 -52.00 29.57 -10.38
N GLN A 369 -52.01 30.47 -9.40
CA GLN A 369 -52.31 31.88 -9.68
C GLN A 369 -51.10 32.84 -9.59
N GLN A 370 -49.88 32.39 -9.30
CA GLN A 370 -48.71 33.26 -9.30
C GLN A 370 -47.82 33.18 -10.51
N VAL A 371 -48.15 32.39 -11.56
CA VAL A 371 -47.38 32.29 -12.79
C VAL A 371 -47.97 33.08 -13.95
N GLN A 372 -49.15 33.73 -13.80
CA GLN A 372 -49.80 34.49 -14.87
C GLN A 372 -49.53 35.99 -14.89
N GLU A 373 -48.87 36.57 -13.87
CA GLU A 373 -48.62 38.03 -13.88
C GLU A 373 -47.18 38.46 -14.34
N HIS A 374 -46.31 37.55 -14.73
CA HIS A 374 -44.97 37.89 -15.23
C HIS A 374 -44.67 37.48 -16.65
N SER A 375 -45.68 37.11 -17.47
CA SER A 375 -45.47 36.74 -18.86
C SER A 375 -46.14 37.68 -19.89
N SER A 376 -46.52 38.89 -19.52
CA SER A 376 -47.16 39.87 -20.44
C SER A 376 -46.32 41.09 -20.86
N ALA A 377 -44.99 41.02 -20.68
CA ALA A 377 -44.15 42.09 -21.18
C ALA A 377 -42.92 41.49 -21.92
N GLN A 378 -43.14 41.01 -23.12
CA GLN A 378 -42.17 40.99 -24.24
C GLN A 378 -42.61 40.01 -25.35
N ARG A 379 -43.66 40.40 -26.07
CA ARG A 379 -43.92 39.89 -27.40
C ARG A 379 -44.10 41.07 -28.34
N VAL A 380 -43.02 41.45 -29.02
CA VAL A 380 -43.15 42.13 -30.35
C VAL A 380 -41.96 41.73 -31.21
N ALA A 381 -42.31 41.06 -32.29
CA ALA A 381 -41.71 40.97 -33.63
C ALA A 381 -40.28 40.36 -33.73
N LYS A 382 -40.01 39.45 -34.63
CA LYS A 382 -40.30 39.42 -36.06
C LYS A 382 -40.11 38.02 -36.67
N GLU A 383 -40.96 37.76 -37.57
CA GLU A 383 -41.13 36.74 -38.56
C GLU A 383 -39.90 36.15 -39.26
N ARG A 384 -40.11 34.88 -39.66
CA ARG A 384 -39.38 34.07 -40.63
C ARG A 384 -39.44 34.65 -42.06
N PRO A 385 -38.62 34.19 -43.04
CA PRO A 385 -38.92 32.89 -43.65
C PRO A 385 -37.72 32.02 -44.08
N ALA A 386 -38.10 30.81 -44.46
CA ALA A 386 -37.36 29.65 -44.89
C ALA A 386 -36.70 29.74 -46.29
N ARG A 387 -35.73 28.88 -46.51
CA ARG A 387 -35.31 28.08 -47.69
C ARG A 387 -33.80 27.92 -47.71
N ALA A 388 -33.13 26.86 -48.12
CA ALA A 388 -33.39 25.60 -48.77
C ALA A 388 -32.04 24.85 -48.80
N LYS A 389 -32.11 23.57 -48.78
CA LYS A 389 -31.15 22.53 -49.20
C LYS A 389 -30.00 22.99 -50.11
N HIS A 390 -28.76 22.52 -49.79
CA HIS A 390 -27.91 21.80 -50.75
C HIS A 390 -26.69 21.19 -50.08
N ASN A 391 -26.59 19.87 -50.13
CA ASN A 391 -25.34 19.13 -50.19
C ASN A 391 -24.81 19.27 -51.63
N PRO A 392 -23.50 19.29 -51.88
CA PRO A 392 -22.85 18.05 -52.24
C PRO A 392 -21.34 17.88 -51.92
N THR A 393 -21.00 16.61 -51.71
CA THR A 393 -19.83 15.87 -52.28
C THR A 393 -18.40 16.34 -52.09
N LEU A 394 -17.63 15.36 -51.55
CA LEU A 394 -16.18 15.18 -51.68
C LEU A 394 -15.65 15.34 -53.12
N PRO A 395 -14.36 15.61 -53.25
CA PRO A 395 -13.48 14.59 -53.81
C PRO A 395 -12.11 14.45 -53.16
N THR A 396 -11.65 13.22 -53.07
CA THR A 396 -10.29 12.71 -53.02
C THR A 396 -9.77 12.51 -54.44
N PRO A 397 -8.51 12.05 -54.63
CA PRO A 397 -7.18 12.60 -54.43
C PRO A 397 -6.38 12.69 -55.77
N THR A 398 -5.25 13.35 -55.81
CA THR A 398 -4.24 13.04 -56.83
C THR A 398 -2.80 13.21 -56.31
N LYS A 399 -2.02 12.20 -56.66
CA LYS A 399 -0.55 12.08 -56.62
C LYS A 399 0.13 13.13 -57.53
N ASN A 400 1.35 13.49 -57.17
CA ASN A 400 2.61 13.36 -57.95
C ASN A 400 3.70 14.14 -57.28
N THR A 401 4.76 13.45 -56.96
CA THR A 401 6.05 13.18 -57.65
C THR A 401 7.08 14.26 -57.53
N ASP A 402 8.23 13.81 -57.02
CA ASP A 402 9.59 14.13 -57.36
C ASP A 402 10.21 15.52 -57.03
N SER A 403 11.19 15.51 -56.18
CA SER A 403 12.59 15.67 -56.56
C SER A 403 13.50 15.93 -55.37
N LYS A 404 14.47 15.07 -55.23
CA LYS A 404 15.79 15.32 -54.64
C LYS A 404 16.60 16.11 -55.68
N PRO A 405 17.66 16.90 -55.40
CA PRO A 405 18.92 16.35 -54.86
C PRO A 405 19.79 17.30 -54.00
N GLU A 406 20.78 16.69 -53.37
CA GLU A 406 22.21 17.05 -53.22
C GLU A 406 22.57 18.36 -52.51
N ALA A 407 23.59 18.52 -51.75
CA ALA A 407 24.83 17.78 -51.46
C ALA A 407 25.50 18.42 -50.22
N SER A 408 26.23 17.62 -49.52
CA SER A 408 27.32 18.00 -48.59
C SER A 408 28.43 18.83 -49.31
N PRO A 409 29.55 19.24 -48.72
CA PRO A 409 30.24 18.76 -47.53
C PRO A 409 31.13 19.82 -46.79
N VAL A 410 31.97 19.29 -45.86
CA VAL A 410 33.37 19.70 -45.51
C VAL A 410 33.46 20.73 -44.35
N ALA A 411 34.28 20.66 -43.36
CA ALA A 411 35.39 19.78 -42.93
C ALA A 411 35.81 20.16 -41.52
N THR A 412 36.29 19.14 -40.82
CA THR A 412 37.60 18.98 -40.21
C THR A 412 38.09 20.05 -39.24
N THR A 413 38.32 19.72 -37.99
CA THR A 413 39.67 19.43 -37.46
C THR A 413 39.59 19.04 -35.96
N ALA A 414 40.08 17.86 -35.65
CA ALA A 414 40.84 17.59 -34.44
C ALA A 414 42.32 17.83 -34.79
N PRO A 415 43.31 17.84 -33.90
CA PRO A 415 43.50 17.07 -32.69
C PRO A 415 44.24 17.81 -31.56
N SER A 416 44.38 17.27 -30.41
CA SER A 416 45.62 16.90 -29.72
C SER A 416 45.47 16.80 -28.22
N SER A 417 45.66 15.63 -27.67
CA SER A 417 46.27 15.42 -26.35
C SER A 417 47.80 15.53 -26.52
N PRO A 418 48.66 15.68 -25.52
CA PRO A 418 48.66 14.90 -24.26
C PRO A 418 49.25 15.67 -23.04
N THR A 419 49.27 14.97 -21.94
CA THR A 419 50.34 14.88 -20.92
C THR A 419 49.96 15.24 -19.50
N LYS A 420 49.85 14.20 -18.68
CA LYS A 420 50.52 13.83 -17.43
C LYS A 420 50.54 14.77 -16.22
N GLU A 421 50.19 14.03 -15.13
CA GLU A 421 50.71 14.14 -13.76
C GLU A 421 50.29 15.31 -12.89
N GLU A 422 49.45 15.03 -11.90
CA GLU A 422 49.86 14.84 -10.49
C GLU A 422 48.61 14.74 -9.61
N ALA A 423 48.57 13.70 -8.80
CA ALA A 423 47.69 13.67 -7.63
C ALA A 423 48.21 14.62 -6.57
N PRO A 424 47.31 15.29 -5.82
CA PRO A 424 47.22 14.89 -4.44
C PRO A 424 45.79 14.82 -3.89
N THR A 425 45.59 13.74 -3.16
CA THR A 425 44.68 13.53 -2.06
C THR A 425 44.12 14.82 -1.46
N LYS A 426 42.80 15.04 -1.64
CA LYS A 426 42.00 15.78 -0.67
C LYS A 426 40.67 15.04 -0.47
N ALA A 427 40.47 14.63 0.77
CA ALA A 427 39.23 14.13 1.29
C ALA A 427 38.09 15.08 0.90
N GLU A 428 37.13 14.61 0.13
CA GLU A 428 35.87 15.29 -0.04
C GLU A 428 35.09 15.20 1.26
N THR A 429 34.97 16.32 1.87
CA THR A 429 34.11 16.63 2.99
C THR A 429 32.70 16.20 2.63
N ILE A 430 32.13 15.34 3.45
CA ILE A 430 30.73 14.93 3.42
C ILE A 430 29.88 16.19 3.41
N GLY A 431 29.08 16.34 2.37
CA GLY A 431 28.18 17.47 2.19
C GLY A 431 27.25 17.63 3.38
N ASP A 432 27.07 18.89 3.76
CA ASP A 432 26.20 19.36 4.82
C ASP A 432 24.79 18.77 4.74
N PRO A 433 24.15 18.48 5.89
CA PRO A 433 22.77 18.05 5.94
C PRO A 433 21.89 19.15 5.35
N VAL A 434 20.94 18.74 4.49
CA VAL A 434 19.91 19.61 3.95
C VAL A 434 19.20 20.30 5.13
N VAL A 435 19.58 21.54 5.36
CA VAL A 435 18.91 22.45 6.29
C VAL A 435 17.51 22.66 5.70
N VAL A 436 16.50 22.32 6.45
CA VAL A 436 15.13 22.74 6.16
C VAL A 436 15.14 24.27 6.22
N GLU A 437 15.20 24.91 5.05
CA GLU A 437 15.07 26.35 4.92
C GLU A 437 13.72 26.78 5.47
N ASN A 438 13.74 27.27 6.70
CA ASN A 438 12.81 28.22 7.32
C ASN A 438 12.89 28.22 8.86
N LEU A 439 13.94 27.64 9.42
CA LEU A 439 14.31 27.96 10.79
C LEU A 439 15.62 28.77 10.71
N GLN A 440 15.52 30.08 10.57
CA GLN A 440 16.62 30.95 10.94
C GLN A 440 16.87 30.72 12.43
N LEU A 441 17.80 29.83 12.71
CA LEU A 441 18.35 29.67 14.05
C LEU A 441 19.15 30.95 14.32
N TRP A 442 18.61 31.81 15.15
CA TRP A 442 19.39 32.91 15.70
C TRP A 442 20.60 32.31 16.44
N PRO A 443 21.80 32.85 16.24
CA PRO A 443 22.93 32.43 17.03
C PRO A 443 22.59 32.60 18.52
N ILE A 444 22.79 31.57 19.32
CA ILE A 444 22.61 31.65 20.76
C ILE A 444 23.62 32.67 21.25
N PRO A 445 23.21 33.83 21.77
CA PRO A 445 24.16 34.79 22.29
C PRO A 445 24.93 34.21 23.45
N GLU A 446 26.24 34.38 23.48
CA GLU A 446 27.12 33.88 24.55
C GLU A 446 26.79 34.49 25.92
N THR A 447 25.86 35.45 25.99
CA THR A 447 25.39 36.07 27.24
C THR A 447 23.84 36.03 27.32
N PRO A 448 23.29 35.38 28.36
CA PRO A 448 21.82 35.14 28.46
C PRO A 448 20.99 36.35 28.89
N THR A 449 21.48 37.58 28.81
CA THR A 449 20.89 38.74 29.47
C THR A 449 20.16 39.72 28.59
N ARG A 450 19.91 39.39 27.29
CA ARG A 450 19.32 40.36 26.37
C ARG A 450 17.83 40.23 26.08
N TRP A 451 17.21 39.11 26.43
CA TRP A 451 15.79 38.88 26.21
C TRP A 451 14.96 39.36 27.39
N GLN A 452 14.15 40.38 27.21
CA GLN A 452 13.17 40.78 28.22
C GLN A 452 11.84 40.09 27.91
N SER A 453 11.46 39.15 28.78
CA SER A 453 10.18 38.45 28.64
C SER A 453 9.02 39.33 29.09
N HIS A 454 7.97 39.41 28.26
CA HIS A 454 6.76 40.17 28.52
C HIS A 454 5.55 39.27 28.83
N GLY A 455 5.80 37.96 28.96
CA GLY A 455 4.76 37.01 29.33
C GLY A 455 4.18 36.22 28.13
N GLN A 456 3.09 35.52 28.39
CA GLN A 456 2.43 34.66 27.41
C GLN A 456 1.26 35.40 26.74
N VAL A 457 1.18 35.33 25.42
CA VAL A 457 0.15 35.96 24.60
C VAL A 457 -0.60 34.85 23.82
N LEU A 458 -1.91 34.97 23.69
CA LEU A 458 -2.78 34.02 22.98
C LEU A 458 -2.63 32.55 23.45
N GLY A 459 -2.21 32.34 24.70
CA GLY A 459 -2.12 31.00 25.30
C GLY A 459 -0.96 30.13 24.81
N CYS A 460 -0.36 30.43 23.66
CA CYS A 460 0.67 29.57 23.04
C CYS A 460 1.93 30.31 22.57
N TYR A 461 1.98 31.64 22.70
CA TYR A 461 3.16 32.44 22.33
C TYR A 461 3.79 33.11 23.55
N LEU A 462 5.11 33.06 23.63
CA LEU A 462 5.90 33.86 24.55
C LEU A 462 6.35 35.14 23.83
N LEU A 463 6.05 36.27 24.42
CA LEU A 463 6.45 37.57 23.93
C LEU A 463 7.74 38.00 24.60
N ALA A 464 8.73 38.37 23.83
CA ALA A 464 9.99 38.90 24.33
C ALA A 464 10.45 40.06 23.44
N THR A 465 11.24 40.98 24.02
CA THR A 465 11.94 42.03 23.30
C THR A 465 13.44 41.82 23.38
N ASP A 466 14.11 42.13 22.30
CA ASP A 466 15.56 42.26 22.17
C ASP A 466 15.91 43.65 21.67
N VAL A 467 17.19 43.97 21.57
CA VAL A 467 17.68 45.24 21.01
C VAL A 467 17.21 45.49 19.58
N ASP A 468 16.91 44.43 18.85
CA ASP A 468 16.48 44.46 17.46
C ASP A 468 14.95 44.49 17.28
N GLY A 469 14.17 44.38 18.35
CA GLY A 469 12.72 44.47 18.32
C GLY A 469 11.93 43.42 19.08
N LEU A 470 10.68 43.20 18.64
CA LEU A 470 9.73 42.28 19.26
C LEU A 470 9.85 40.88 18.66
N VAL A 471 9.94 39.88 19.49
CA VAL A 471 10.00 38.47 19.09
C VAL A 471 8.88 37.66 19.74
N LEU A 472 8.20 36.86 18.94
CA LEU A 472 7.18 35.92 19.36
C LEU A 472 7.70 34.50 19.22
N PHE A 473 7.75 33.77 20.34
CA PHE A 473 8.12 32.37 20.39
C PHE A 473 6.87 31.51 20.57
N HIS A 474 6.65 30.55 19.69
CA HIS A 474 5.65 29.54 19.91
C HIS A 474 6.12 28.58 21.03
N SER A 475 5.50 28.59 22.20
CA SER A 475 5.98 27.89 23.41
C SER A 475 6.22 26.41 23.18
N GLN A 476 5.28 25.70 22.54
CA GLN A 476 5.40 24.28 22.23
C GLN A 476 6.58 23.99 21.27
N ARG A 477 6.78 24.81 20.23
CA ARG A 477 7.89 24.64 19.29
C ARG A 477 9.27 24.85 19.92
N VAL A 478 9.35 25.81 20.82
CA VAL A 478 10.58 26.04 21.62
C VAL A 478 10.84 24.84 22.53
N HIS A 479 9.80 24.34 23.21
CA HIS A 479 9.92 23.17 24.07
C HIS A 479 10.33 21.91 23.30
N GLU A 480 9.67 21.62 22.17
CA GLU A 480 10.07 20.55 21.25
C GLU A 480 11.55 20.65 20.85
N ARG A 481 12.02 21.86 20.52
CA ARG A 481 13.41 22.07 20.12
C ARG A 481 14.41 21.87 21.26
N LEU A 482 14.10 22.34 22.45
CA LEU A 482 14.94 22.13 23.64
C LEU A 482 15.06 20.65 23.99
N LEU A 483 13.95 19.91 23.96
CA LEU A 483 13.94 18.47 24.20
C LEU A 483 14.72 17.71 23.12
N TYR A 484 14.61 18.13 21.86
CA TYR A 484 15.36 17.55 20.75
C TYR A 484 16.89 17.68 20.97
N GLU A 485 17.37 18.90 21.28
CA GLU A 485 18.81 19.12 21.46
C GLU A 485 19.34 18.40 22.71
N ARG A 486 18.58 18.40 23.80
CA ARG A 486 18.95 17.68 25.02
C ARG A 486 19.08 16.19 24.75
N TYR A 487 18.05 15.57 24.18
CA TYR A 487 18.06 14.14 23.89
C TYR A 487 19.16 13.75 22.89
N ARG A 488 19.38 14.60 21.87
CA ARG A 488 20.47 14.41 20.91
C ARG A 488 21.84 14.39 21.57
N ILE A 489 22.10 15.32 22.49
CA ILE A 489 23.38 15.38 23.25
C ILE A 489 23.52 14.12 24.11
N ASP A 490 22.49 13.76 24.87
CA ASP A 490 22.50 12.60 25.76
C ASP A 490 22.67 11.28 24.96
N PHE A 491 22.03 11.18 23.77
CA PHE A 491 22.17 10.04 22.87
C PHE A 491 23.62 9.89 22.34
N LEU A 492 24.21 10.98 21.88
CA LEU A 492 25.59 10.98 21.36
C LEU A 492 26.64 10.75 22.44
N ALA A 493 26.33 11.11 23.68
CA ALA A 493 27.18 10.88 24.86
C ALA A 493 26.96 9.49 25.50
N GLU A 494 26.03 8.68 24.92
CA GLU A 494 25.60 7.39 25.49
C GLU A 494 25.16 7.48 26.97
N ASN A 495 24.60 8.61 27.38
CA ASN A 495 24.22 8.93 28.76
C ASN A 495 22.73 9.28 28.87
N ILE A 496 21.87 8.44 28.32
CA ILE A 496 20.40 8.64 28.37
C ILE A 496 19.88 8.17 29.73
N GLU A 497 19.26 9.09 30.47
CA GLU A 497 18.53 8.73 31.69
C GLU A 497 17.27 7.92 31.31
N VAL A 498 17.14 6.71 31.86
CA VAL A 498 16.01 5.81 31.62
C VAL A 498 15.09 5.73 32.82
N SER A 499 13.82 5.46 32.55
CA SER A 499 12.82 5.07 33.55
C SER A 499 12.41 3.63 33.33
N GLU A 500 12.34 2.86 34.39
CA GLU A 500 11.87 1.48 34.37
C GLU A 500 10.36 1.41 34.64
N TRP A 501 9.68 0.49 33.97
CA TRP A 501 8.29 0.22 34.23
C TRP A 501 8.16 -0.76 35.40
N SER A 502 7.46 -0.38 36.44
CA SER A 502 7.10 -1.30 37.54
C SER A 502 6.19 -2.44 37.07
N THR A 503 5.36 -2.19 36.08
CA THR A 503 4.58 -3.18 35.33
C THR A 503 4.84 -2.95 33.85
N PRO A 504 5.47 -3.90 33.12
CA PRO A 504 5.81 -3.70 31.72
C PRO A 504 4.60 -3.33 30.85
N LEU A 505 4.77 -2.39 29.94
CA LEU A 505 3.75 -2.03 28.97
C LEU A 505 3.69 -3.09 27.87
N LEU A 506 2.55 -3.75 27.73
CA LEU A 506 2.33 -4.77 26.70
C LEU A 506 1.92 -4.12 25.38
N LEU A 507 2.75 -4.33 24.36
CA LEU A 507 2.54 -3.82 23.01
C LEU A 507 2.11 -4.97 22.09
N HIS A 508 0.88 -4.93 21.62
CA HIS A 508 0.39 -5.85 20.58
C HIS A 508 0.67 -5.24 19.21
N LEU A 509 1.52 -5.90 18.43
CA LEU A 509 1.98 -5.38 17.14
C LEU A 509 1.40 -6.17 15.98
N ALA A 510 1.12 -5.47 14.88
CA ALA A 510 0.81 -6.12 13.61
C ALA A 510 2.05 -6.90 13.10
N PRO A 511 1.88 -7.96 12.29
CA PRO A 511 3.00 -8.78 11.83
C PRO A 511 4.16 -7.99 11.23
N GLN A 512 3.84 -6.95 10.46
CA GLN A 512 4.83 -6.06 9.84
C GLN A 512 5.54 -5.19 10.87
N GLU A 513 4.84 -4.73 11.91
CA GLU A 513 5.39 -3.91 12.99
C GLU A 513 6.35 -4.70 13.87
N ALA A 514 6.01 -5.95 14.18
CA ALA A 514 6.89 -6.84 14.92
C ALA A 514 8.22 -7.06 14.18
N THR A 515 8.17 -7.24 12.87
CA THR A 515 9.39 -7.38 12.05
C THR A 515 10.19 -6.08 11.98
N LEU A 516 9.53 -4.93 11.91
CA LEU A 516 10.17 -3.62 11.93
C LEU A 516 10.83 -3.34 13.29
N LEU A 517 10.12 -3.65 14.39
CA LEU A 517 10.64 -3.47 15.73
C LEU A 517 11.93 -4.26 15.94
N ALA A 518 11.98 -5.52 15.49
CA ALA A 518 13.20 -6.33 15.54
C ALA A 518 14.36 -5.69 14.74
N GLY A 519 14.06 -5.04 13.60
CA GLY A 519 15.06 -4.33 12.81
C GLY A 519 15.54 -3.00 13.41
N LEU A 520 14.79 -2.43 14.36
CA LEU A 520 15.12 -1.20 15.06
C LEU A 520 15.78 -1.44 16.43
N GLU A 521 15.91 -2.68 16.87
CA GLU A 521 16.31 -3.02 18.23
C GLU A 521 17.61 -2.32 18.66
N ALA A 522 18.66 -2.37 17.85
CA ALA A 522 19.95 -1.75 18.18
C ALA A 522 19.84 -0.23 18.37
N LEU A 523 19.14 0.47 17.45
CA LEU A 523 18.94 1.92 17.52
C LEU A 523 18.08 2.33 18.72
N MET A 524 17.02 1.58 18.98
CA MET A 524 16.10 1.88 20.08
C MET A 524 16.74 1.59 21.44
N ARG A 525 17.54 0.52 21.54
CA ARG A 525 18.30 0.20 22.74
C ARG A 525 19.32 1.32 23.06
N GLN A 526 20.04 1.80 22.04
CA GLN A 526 20.90 2.98 22.17
C GLN A 526 20.09 4.22 22.58
N GLY A 527 18.83 4.32 22.13
CA GLY A 527 17.88 5.37 22.48
C GLY A 527 17.25 5.22 23.87
N GLY A 528 17.63 4.24 24.69
CA GLY A 528 17.12 4.05 26.06
C GLY A 528 15.81 3.25 26.14
N PHE A 529 15.41 2.54 25.07
CA PHE A 529 14.24 1.66 25.07
C PHE A 529 14.66 0.20 25.17
N VAL A 530 14.09 -0.53 26.12
CA VAL A 530 14.34 -1.96 26.30
C VAL A 530 13.00 -2.70 26.37
N TRP A 531 12.85 -3.75 25.58
CA TRP A 531 11.69 -4.62 25.58
C TRP A 531 12.08 -6.08 25.45
N GLU A 532 11.16 -6.96 25.84
CA GLU A 532 11.29 -8.40 25.70
C GLU A 532 10.08 -8.99 24.95
N PRO A 533 10.28 -10.07 24.19
CA PRO A 533 9.16 -10.82 23.61
C PRO A 533 8.30 -11.45 24.71
N PHE A 534 7.01 -11.17 24.71
CA PHE A 534 6.05 -11.70 25.69
C PHE A 534 5.15 -12.83 25.12
N GLY A 535 5.49 -13.31 23.93
CA GLY A 535 4.76 -14.35 23.21
C GLY A 535 3.99 -13.86 22.00
N GLY A 536 4.01 -14.64 20.94
CA GLY A 536 3.36 -14.31 19.68
C GLY A 536 3.85 -12.99 19.08
N ARG A 537 3.00 -11.98 19.08
CA ARG A 537 3.26 -10.62 18.55
C ARG A 537 3.23 -9.55 19.64
N THR A 538 3.29 -9.98 20.89
CA THR A 538 3.27 -9.09 22.04
C THR A 538 4.69 -8.88 22.53
N PHE A 539 5.03 -7.63 22.82
CA PHE A 539 6.31 -7.21 23.38
C PHE A 539 6.05 -6.46 24.69
N ALA A 540 6.85 -6.73 25.70
CA ALA A 540 6.79 -6.08 26.99
C ALA A 540 7.88 -5.01 27.07
N LEU A 541 7.51 -3.73 27.04
CA LEU A 541 8.43 -2.61 27.23
C LEU A 541 8.80 -2.52 28.70
N GLN A 542 10.09 -2.59 28.99
CA GLN A 542 10.63 -2.56 30.36
C GLN A 542 11.26 -1.22 30.73
N GLN A 543 11.92 -0.57 29.78
CA GLN A 543 12.61 0.71 29.99
C GLN A 543 12.34 1.68 28.85
N GLN A 544 12.34 2.97 29.18
CA GLN A 544 12.23 4.07 28.22
C GLN A 544 13.01 5.30 28.71
N PRO A 545 13.34 6.26 27.81
CA PRO A 545 13.92 7.52 28.21
C PRO A 545 13.05 8.27 29.21
N ARG A 546 13.64 8.80 30.26
CA ARG A 546 12.94 9.58 31.30
C ARG A 546 12.28 10.84 30.79
N LEU A 547 12.79 11.39 29.68
CA LEU A 547 12.20 12.56 29.00
C LEU A 547 10.80 12.27 28.44
N LEU A 548 10.47 11.02 28.16
CA LEU A 548 9.18 10.62 27.62
C LEU A 548 8.24 10.24 28.77
N ALA A 549 7.05 10.85 28.81
CA ALA A 549 6.04 10.46 29.76
C ALA A 549 5.58 9.00 29.51
N LEU A 550 5.34 8.24 30.60
CA LEU A 550 4.92 6.83 30.52
C LEU A 550 3.67 6.66 29.63
N SER A 551 2.68 7.57 29.75
CA SER A 551 1.45 7.56 28.95
C SER A 551 1.67 7.77 27.44
N ARG A 552 2.85 8.24 27.02
CA ARG A 552 3.17 8.55 25.62
C ARG A 552 4.06 7.49 24.97
N ALA A 553 4.54 6.49 25.72
CA ALA A 553 5.47 5.47 25.24
C ALA A 553 4.91 4.66 24.06
N GLU A 554 3.66 4.24 24.15
CA GLU A 554 3.00 3.50 23.07
C GLU A 554 2.84 4.35 21.80
N ALA A 555 2.37 5.60 21.94
CA ALA A 555 2.22 6.52 20.82
C ALA A 555 3.56 6.79 20.12
N PHE A 556 4.63 6.96 20.91
CA PHE A 556 5.99 7.11 20.41
C PHE A 556 6.46 5.89 19.60
N LEU A 557 6.33 4.69 20.15
CA LEU A 557 6.77 3.45 19.48
C LEU A 557 5.99 3.22 18.18
N ARG A 558 4.70 3.45 18.18
CA ARG A 558 3.88 3.35 16.97
C ARG A 558 4.28 4.37 15.90
N GLU A 559 4.57 5.60 16.29
CA GLU A 559 5.04 6.62 15.34
C GLU A 559 6.42 6.25 14.77
N MET A 560 7.36 5.75 15.59
CA MET A 560 8.66 5.26 15.12
C MET A 560 8.52 4.10 14.14
N LEU A 561 7.64 3.13 14.41
CA LEU A 561 7.35 2.02 13.51
C LEU A 561 6.76 2.52 12.18
N ASN A 562 5.88 3.50 12.24
CA ASN A 562 5.28 4.12 11.04
C ASN A 562 6.34 4.82 10.18
N ARG A 563 7.24 5.59 10.79
CA ARG A 563 8.32 6.28 10.08
C ARG A 563 9.35 5.29 9.53
N SER A 564 9.76 4.32 10.31
CA SER A 564 10.71 3.29 9.85
C SER A 564 10.20 2.51 8.64
N ALA A 565 8.91 2.25 8.54
CA ALA A 565 8.30 1.61 7.37
C ALA A 565 8.48 2.44 6.08
N LEU A 566 8.57 3.77 6.17
CA LEU A 566 8.83 4.67 5.04
C LEU A 566 10.31 4.70 4.66
N PHE A 567 11.21 4.67 5.65
CA PHE A 567 12.65 4.81 5.44
C PHE A 567 13.35 3.50 5.06
N TRP A 568 12.80 2.35 5.43
CA TRP A 568 13.32 1.04 5.02
C TRP A 568 13.48 0.89 3.50
N LYS A 569 12.70 1.67 2.74
CA LYS A 569 12.83 1.76 1.28
C LYS A 569 14.03 2.57 0.81
N ARG A 570 14.65 3.42 1.65
CA ARG A 570 15.69 4.40 1.27
C ARG A 570 17.09 4.13 1.85
N SER A 571 17.29 3.10 2.67
CA SER A 571 18.61 2.63 3.19
C SER A 571 19.54 3.73 3.76
N ARG A 572 19.01 4.65 4.57
CA ARG A 572 19.83 5.66 5.26
C ARG A 572 19.68 5.51 6.79
N PRO A 573 20.67 4.92 7.50
CA PRO A 573 20.64 4.78 8.96
C PRO A 573 20.54 6.12 9.70
N ASP A 574 21.25 7.14 9.21
CA ASP A 574 21.28 8.48 9.83
C ASP A 574 19.90 9.15 9.86
N ALA A 575 19.06 8.89 8.86
CA ALA A 575 17.71 9.44 8.82
C ALA A 575 16.81 8.84 9.92
N LEU A 576 16.98 7.56 10.25
CA LEU A 576 16.23 6.90 11.33
C LEU A 576 16.63 7.43 12.70
N GLN A 577 17.91 7.75 12.89
CA GLN A 577 18.41 8.35 14.13
C GLN A 577 17.85 9.77 14.32
N GLN A 578 17.83 10.59 13.27
CA GLN A 578 17.20 11.91 13.33
C GLN A 578 15.69 11.84 13.60
N ASP A 579 15.00 10.84 13.02
CA ASP A 579 13.59 10.62 13.28
C ASP A 579 13.35 10.18 14.74
N LEU A 580 14.20 9.35 15.31
CA LEU A 580 14.13 8.98 16.72
C LEU A 580 14.15 10.24 17.61
N TRP A 581 15.10 11.14 17.38
CA TRP A 581 15.21 12.39 18.14
C TRP A 581 14.00 13.31 17.95
N ASN A 582 13.52 13.44 16.71
CA ASN A 582 12.38 14.29 16.39
C ASN A 582 11.07 13.77 17.01
N VAL A 583 10.81 12.47 16.86
CA VAL A 583 9.58 11.86 17.39
C VAL A 583 9.57 11.90 18.90
N LEU A 584 10.70 11.62 19.54
CA LEU A 584 10.81 11.68 20.99
C LEU A 584 10.56 13.11 21.51
N ALA A 585 11.20 14.11 20.91
CA ALA A 585 10.99 15.51 21.29
C ALA A 585 9.53 15.95 21.13
N THR A 586 8.89 15.55 20.03
CA THR A 586 7.47 15.89 19.77
C THR A 586 6.52 15.19 20.73
N GLN A 587 6.79 13.95 21.12
CA GLN A 587 5.95 13.20 22.05
C GLN A 587 6.22 13.56 23.52
N ALA A 588 7.41 14.08 23.84
CA ALA A 588 7.78 14.51 25.17
C ALA A 588 7.29 15.95 25.49
N ALA A 589 7.14 16.81 24.47
CA ALA A 589 6.58 18.15 24.59
C ALA A 589 5.04 18.14 24.69
#